data_ec6ba447565cb0e988e9029d52180555
#
_entry.id   ec6ba447565cb0e988e9029d52180555
#
_cell.length_a   1.000
_cell.length_b   1.000
_cell.length_c   1.000
_cell.angle_alpha   90.00
_cell.angle_beta   90.00
_cell.angle_gamma   90.00
#
_symmetry.space_group_name_H-M   'P 1'
#
loop_
_entity.id
_entity.type
_entity.pdbx_description
1 polymer ?
#
loop_
_entity_poly.entity_id
_entity_poly.type
_entity_poly.pdbx_seq_one_letter_code
_entity_poly.pdbx_strand_id
1 'polypeptide(L)'
;LSKGLRHAVLYGDNRDLYIKIRENLYFLPTESSIFSESFEKKFDNFIEKKRIEYDYIFIDSIPTMDIDKKFMECSDQLIIPTFCDYSTYEGTLNVIEEVGANKIHSIVINLFKNTKIQKKYYAEFEKSLLGTGIVFPKPIKELSLIENLIENGKTIWESGSKLLIDAQNSFADVISKIIEKRS
;
A
#
# COMPACT_ATOMS: atom_id res chain seq x y z
N LEU A 1 17.44 1.15 14.37
CA LEU A 1 17.88 2.23 13.48
C LEU A 1 17.84 3.55 14.24
N SER A 2 18.96 4.27 14.27
CA SER A 2 19.07 5.52 15.04
C SER A 2 18.53 6.76 14.30
N LYS A 3 18.32 6.68 13.00
CA LYS A 3 17.87 7.76 12.11
C LYS A 3 17.10 7.20 10.91
N GLY A 4 16.05 7.92 10.49
CA GLY A 4 15.20 7.52 9.38
C GLY A 4 14.30 8.65 8.91
N LEU A 5 13.05 8.36 8.59
CA LEU A 5 12.08 9.31 8.05
C LEU A 5 11.93 10.57 8.92
N ARG A 6 11.73 10.40 10.24
CA ARG A 6 11.58 11.54 11.14
C ARG A 6 12.81 12.43 11.13
N HIS A 7 14.01 11.83 11.10
CA HIS A 7 15.27 12.58 11.02
C HIS A 7 15.38 13.33 9.68
N ALA A 8 15.07 12.68 8.56
CA ALA A 8 15.08 13.29 7.23
C ALA A 8 14.18 14.53 7.15
N VAL A 9 12.97 14.42 7.68
CA VAL A 9 11.97 15.51 7.66
C VAL A 9 12.35 16.67 8.59
N LEU A 10 12.82 16.38 9.80
CA LEU A 10 13.03 17.41 10.82
C LEU A 10 14.39 18.09 10.73
N TYR A 11 15.45 17.34 10.42
CA TYR A 11 16.84 17.79 10.59
C TYR A 11 17.63 17.84 9.29
N GLY A 12 17.11 17.27 8.25
CA GLY A 12 17.72 17.27 6.93
C GLY A 12 17.86 15.87 6.34
N ASP A 13 17.54 15.82 5.07
CA ASP A 13 17.61 14.62 4.28
C ASP A 13 19.00 14.40 3.71
N ASN A 14 19.49 13.16 3.78
CA ASN A 14 20.72 12.76 3.11
C ASN A 14 20.65 11.28 2.68
N ARG A 15 21.52 10.90 1.75
CA ARG A 15 21.55 9.54 1.15
C ARG A 15 21.84 8.44 2.18
N ASP A 16 22.56 8.73 3.25
CA ASP A 16 22.94 7.73 4.27
C ASP A 16 21.75 7.25 5.10
N LEU A 17 20.61 7.94 5.03
CA LEU A 17 19.38 7.54 5.69
C LEU A 17 18.63 6.44 4.92
N TYR A 18 18.95 6.23 3.65
CA TYR A 18 18.26 5.31 2.77
C TYR A 18 18.99 3.99 2.64
N ILE A 19 18.23 2.90 2.71
CA ILE A 19 18.72 1.55 2.48
C ILE A 19 18.40 1.17 1.04
N LYS A 20 19.43 0.92 0.23
CA LYS A 20 19.23 0.38 -1.12
C LYS A 20 18.81 -1.08 -1.03
N ILE A 21 17.57 -1.38 -1.39
CA ILE A 21 17.02 -2.73 -1.36
C ILE A 21 17.32 -3.47 -2.67
N ARG A 22 17.13 -2.80 -3.80
CA ARG A 22 17.38 -3.32 -5.16
C ARG A 22 17.85 -2.16 -6.06
N GLU A 23 18.15 -2.46 -7.30
CA GLU A 23 18.38 -1.41 -8.30
C GLU A 23 17.13 -0.51 -8.39
N ASN A 24 17.33 0.79 -8.30
CA ASN A 24 16.28 1.83 -8.32
C ASN A 24 15.21 1.72 -7.21
N LEU A 25 15.44 0.90 -6.18
CA LEU A 25 14.54 0.75 -5.04
C LEU A 25 15.26 1.09 -3.73
N TYR A 26 14.80 2.13 -3.07
CA TYR A 26 15.33 2.63 -1.81
C TYR A 26 14.26 2.57 -0.73
N PHE A 27 14.66 2.25 0.48
CA PHE A 27 13.81 2.22 1.66
C PHE A 27 14.29 3.27 2.66
N LEU A 28 13.39 4.14 3.09
CA LEU A 28 13.61 5.08 4.18
C LEU A 28 12.84 4.58 5.41
N PRO A 29 13.54 3.95 6.37
CA PRO A 29 12.87 3.40 7.54
C PRO A 29 12.33 4.51 8.45
N THR A 30 11.26 4.21 9.18
CA THR A 30 10.84 5.08 10.29
C THR A 30 11.45 4.59 11.60
N GLU A 31 11.99 5.51 12.39
CA GLU A 31 12.55 5.26 13.71
C GLU A 31 11.55 5.45 14.85
N SER A 32 10.34 5.92 14.53
CA SER A 32 9.31 6.22 15.50
C SER A 32 7.93 6.15 14.88
N SER A 33 6.95 5.66 15.64
CA SER A 33 5.52 5.74 15.31
C SER A 33 4.86 7.03 15.84
N ILE A 34 5.60 7.84 16.61
CA ILE A 34 5.11 9.10 17.16
C ILE A 34 5.67 10.25 16.34
N PHE A 35 4.79 11.02 15.74
CA PHE A 35 5.13 12.18 14.94
C PHE A 35 4.66 13.46 15.64
N SER A 36 5.49 14.50 15.59
CA SER A 36 5.19 15.78 16.18
C SER A 36 4.52 16.71 15.18
N GLU A 37 3.80 17.72 15.66
CA GLU A 37 3.25 18.79 14.83
C GLU A 37 4.32 19.44 13.90
N SER A 38 5.56 19.55 14.39
CA SER A 38 6.69 20.04 13.56
C SER A 38 7.04 19.11 12.43
N PHE A 39 6.88 17.79 12.61
CA PHE A 39 7.05 16.81 11.53
C PHE A 39 5.96 17.00 10.48
N GLU A 40 4.70 17.03 10.87
CA GLU A 40 3.57 17.19 9.98
C GLU A 40 3.68 18.44 9.11
N LYS A 41 4.03 19.59 9.73
CA LYS A 41 4.23 20.86 9.00
C LYS A 41 5.35 20.80 7.96
N LYS A 42 6.38 19.98 8.18
CA LYS A 42 7.52 19.86 7.26
C LYS A 42 7.37 18.73 6.25
N PHE A 43 6.47 17.78 6.53
CA PHE A 43 6.35 16.57 5.74
C PHE A 43 5.92 16.83 4.29
N ASP A 44 4.98 17.76 4.07
CA ASP A 44 4.55 18.13 2.71
C ASP A 44 5.71 18.61 1.85
N ASN A 45 6.53 19.53 2.39
CA ASN A 45 7.68 20.05 1.68
C ASN A 45 8.76 18.95 1.44
N PHE A 46 8.87 17.99 2.35
CA PHE A 46 9.73 16.83 2.16
C PHE A 46 9.23 15.97 1.00
N ILE A 47 7.95 15.62 0.97
CA ILE A 47 7.35 14.81 -0.10
C ILE A 47 7.45 15.53 -1.45
N GLU A 48 7.17 16.83 -1.54
CA GLU A 48 7.30 17.60 -2.78
C GLU A 48 8.74 17.55 -3.35
N LYS A 49 9.75 17.63 -2.50
CA LYS A 49 11.14 17.44 -2.94
C LYS A 49 11.38 16.02 -3.47
N LYS A 50 10.81 15.00 -2.80
CA LYS A 50 10.96 13.60 -3.22
C LYS A 50 10.24 13.29 -4.53
N ARG A 51 9.14 13.97 -4.84
CA ARG A 51 8.44 13.88 -6.13
C ARG A 51 9.33 14.27 -7.33
N ILE A 52 10.33 15.11 -7.11
CA ILE A 52 11.29 15.51 -8.14
C ILE A 52 12.37 14.43 -8.32
N GLU A 53 12.70 13.70 -7.25
CA GLU A 53 13.79 12.72 -7.23
C GLU A 53 13.36 11.31 -7.65
N TYR A 54 12.09 10.95 -7.41
CA TYR A 54 11.59 9.58 -7.59
C TYR A 54 10.34 9.55 -8.48
N ASP A 55 10.27 8.53 -9.32
CA ASP A 55 9.10 8.27 -10.16
C ASP A 55 7.89 7.83 -9.34
N TYR A 56 8.11 7.03 -8.29
CA TYR A 56 7.09 6.51 -7.39
C TYR A 56 7.57 6.60 -5.95
N ILE A 57 6.67 6.99 -5.07
CA ILE A 57 6.87 7.02 -3.63
C ILE A 57 5.76 6.19 -3.00
N PHE A 58 6.14 5.10 -2.33
CA PHE A 58 5.21 4.25 -1.58
C PHE A 58 5.33 4.58 -0.10
N ILE A 59 4.23 4.93 0.52
CA ILE A 59 4.14 5.14 1.97
C ILE A 59 3.45 3.90 2.54
N ASP A 60 4.22 3.06 3.25
CA ASP A 60 3.69 1.92 3.99
C ASP A 60 3.30 2.41 5.39
N SER A 61 2.00 2.59 5.60
CA SER A 61 1.44 3.18 6.80
C SER A 61 0.84 2.12 7.70
N ILE A 62 1.15 2.20 9.00
CA ILE A 62 0.46 1.42 10.03
C ILE A 62 -0.72 2.27 10.48
N PRO A 63 -1.98 1.79 10.48
CA PRO A 63 -3.14 2.57 10.88
C PRO A 63 -3.00 3.04 12.34
N THR A 64 -2.59 4.29 12.52
CA THR A 64 -2.49 5.00 13.80
C THR A 64 -3.14 6.37 13.62
N MET A 65 -4.15 6.66 14.40
CA MET A 65 -5.21 7.64 14.17
C MET A 65 -4.84 9.05 13.65
N ASP A 66 -3.67 9.59 13.93
CA ASP A 66 -3.40 11.00 13.59
C ASP A 66 -2.52 11.16 12.33
N ILE A 67 -1.47 10.37 12.19
CA ILE A 67 -0.52 10.50 11.08
C ILE A 67 -1.04 9.93 9.76
N ASP A 68 -1.95 8.94 9.81
CA ASP A 68 -2.52 8.32 8.62
C ASP A 68 -3.27 9.34 7.76
N LYS A 69 -3.99 10.26 8.39
CA LYS A 69 -4.66 11.34 7.69
C LYS A 69 -3.67 12.18 6.88
N LYS A 70 -2.53 12.54 7.47
CA LYS A 70 -1.48 13.29 6.79
C LYS A 70 -0.88 12.54 5.62
N PHE A 71 -0.62 11.23 5.78
CA PHE A 71 -0.11 10.38 4.70
C PHE A 71 -1.14 10.19 3.59
N MET A 72 -2.42 10.03 3.93
CA MET A 72 -3.50 9.99 2.95
C MET A 72 -3.65 11.31 2.18
N GLU A 73 -3.55 12.44 2.87
CA GLU A 73 -3.66 13.77 2.24
C GLU A 73 -2.57 14.00 1.19
N CYS A 74 -1.31 13.70 1.53
CA CYS A 74 -0.17 13.92 0.64
C CYS A 74 -0.02 12.86 -0.47
N SER A 75 -0.70 11.73 -0.36
CA SER A 75 -0.66 10.68 -1.39
C SER A 75 -1.56 11.06 -2.57
N ASP A 76 -1.15 10.71 -3.78
CA ASP A 76 -2.00 10.90 -4.97
C ASP A 76 -3.12 9.89 -5.01
N GLN A 77 -2.83 8.65 -4.60
CA GLN A 77 -3.76 7.53 -4.59
C GLN A 77 -3.49 6.56 -3.44
N LEU A 78 -4.53 5.86 -3.02
CA LEU A 78 -4.48 4.87 -1.95
C LEU A 78 -4.69 3.47 -2.50
N ILE A 79 -3.88 2.53 -2.02
CA ILE A 79 -4.08 1.09 -2.20
C ILE A 79 -4.49 0.53 -0.86
N ILE A 80 -5.64 -0.11 -0.77
CA ILE A 80 -6.18 -0.65 0.47
C ILE A 80 -6.09 -2.18 0.44
N PRO A 81 -5.08 -2.79 1.11
CA PRO A 81 -5.13 -4.22 1.38
C PRO A 81 -6.19 -4.51 2.45
N THR A 82 -7.02 -5.50 2.22
CA THR A 82 -8.12 -5.85 3.14
C THR A 82 -8.39 -7.35 3.15
N PHE A 83 -9.30 -7.78 4.02
CA PHE A 83 -9.78 -9.17 4.10
C PHE A 83 -11.27 -9.25 3.77
N CYS A 84 -11.76 -10.47 3.54
CA CYS A 84 -13.18 -10.72 3.31
C CYS A 84 -13.91 -11.15 4.60
N ASP A 85 -14.09 -10.20 5.51
CA ASP A 85 -14.93 -10.36 6.70
C ASP A 85 -15.78 -9.10 6.92
N TYR A 86 -16.71 -9.14 7.88
CA TYR A 86 -17.62 -8.04 8.16
C TYR A 86 -16.88 -6.75 8.57
N SER A 87 -15.97 -6.87 9.52
CA SER A 87 -15.28 -5.71 10.10
C SER A 87 -14.44 -4.97 9.08
N THR A 88 -13.66 -5.71 8.28
CA THR A 88 -12.79 -5.10 7.27
C THR A 88 -13.58 -4.58 6.07
N TYR A 89 -14.73 -5.20 5.73
CA TYR A 89 -15.64 -4.69 4.72
C TYR A 89 -16.21 -3.32 5.11
N GLU A 90 -16.84 -3.21 6.29
CA GLU A 90 -17.37 -1.95 6.81
C GLU A 90 -16.27 -0.88 6.95
N GLY A 91 -15.13 -1.26 7.52
CA GLY A 91 -13.98 -0.35 7.64
C GLY A 91 -13.49 0.19 6.30
N THR A 92 -13.45 -0.66 5.27
CA THR A 92 -13.05 -0.24 3.91
C THR A 92 -14.06 0.73 3.31
N LEU A 93 -15.37 0.47 3.48
CA LEU A 93 -16.41 1.40 3.00
C LEU A 93 -16.33 2.75 3.69
N ASN A 94 -16.09 2.78 5.00
CA ASN A 94 -15.92 4.02 5.75
C ASN A 94 -14.73 4.84 5.22
N VAL A 95 -13.60 4.20 4.90
CA VAL A 95 -12.46 4.87 4.29
C VAL A 95 -12.83 5.44 2.91
N ILE A 96 -13.57 4.68 2.08
CA ILE A 96 -14.03 5.18 0.77
C ILE A 96 -14.93 6.42 0.93
N GLU A 97 -15.83 6.41 1.90
CA GLU A 97 -16.71 7.55 2.20
C GLU A 97 -15.93 8.76 2.69
N GLU A 98 -14.91 8.56 3.54
CA GLU A 98 -14.11 9.64 4.11
C GLU A 98 -13.21 10.33 3.06
N VAL A 99 -12.50 9.54 2.23
CA VAL A 99 -11.52 10.10 1.28
C VAL A 99 -12.05 10.29 -0.13
N GLY A 100 -13.18 9.67 -0.45
CA GLY A 100 -13.78 9.65 -1.79
C GLY A 100 -13.20 8.56 -2.69
N ALA A 101 -14.06 7.94 -3.51
CA ALA A 101 -13.68 6.83 -4.40
C ALA A 101 -12.57 7.20 -5.41
N ASN A 102 -12.51 8.44 -5.85
CA ASN A 102 -11.50 8.95 -6.78
C ASN A 102 -10.08 8.96 -6.19
N LYS A 103 -9.95 8.97 -4.86
CA LYS A 103 -8.68 8.87 -4.13
C LYS A 103 -8.20 7.42 -4.01
N ILE A 104 -9.10 6.44 -4.11
CA ILE A 104 -8.77 5.02 -4.02
C ILE A 104 -8.34 4.50 -5.39
N HIS A 105 -7.13 4.00 -5.48
CA HIS A 105 -6.65 3.32 -6.67
C HIS A 105 -7.19 1.89 -6.75
N SER A 106 -6.97 1.11 -5.68
CA SER A 106 -7.35 -0.29 -5.65
C SER A 106 -7.68 -0.78 -4.25
N ILE A 107 -8.54 -1.80 -4.19
CA ILE A 107 -8.81 -2.59 -2.99
C ILE A 107 -8.35 -4.01 -3.29
N VAL A 108 -7.41 -4.51 -2.50
CA VAL A 108 -6.75 -5.81 -2.72
C VAL A 108 -7.11 -6.77 -1.60
N ILE A 109 -7.92 -7.78 -1.92
CA ILE A 109 -8.25 -8.83 -0.96
C ILE A 109 -7.03 -9.73 -0.75
N ASN A 110 -6.60 -9.86 0.50
CA ASN A 110 -5.46 -10.70 0.88
C ASN A 110 -5.90 -11.89 1.76
N LEU A 111 -5.05 -12.90 1.88
CA LEU A 111 -5.25 -14.12 2.70
C LEU A 111 -6.61 -14.81 2.47
N PHE A 112 -7.01 -14.92 1.21
CA PHE A 112 -8.30 -15.49 0.85
C PHE A 112 -8.27 -17.03 0.93
N LYS A 113 -9.10 -17.61 1.82
CA LYS A 113 -9.23 -19.07 2.05
C LYS A 113 -10.45 -19.68 1.34
N ASN A 114 -11.19 -18.90 0.59
CA ASN A 114 -12.35 -19.35 -0.17
C ASN A 114 -13.50 -19.94 0.71
N THR A 115 -13.63 -19.51 1.98
CA THR A 115 -14.71 -19.92 2.87
C THR A 115 -16.05 -19.30 2.44
N LYS A 116 -17.19 -19.86 2.96
CA LYS A 116 -18.53 -19.31 2.67
C LYS A 116 -18.65 -17.83 3.08
N ILE A 117 -18.08 -17.45 4.23
CA ILE A 117 -18.09 -16.07 4.74
C ILE A 117 -17.28 -15.17 3.81
N GLN A 118 -16.09 -15.57 3.46
CA GLN A 118 -15.23 -14.78 2.58
C GLN A 118 -15.84 -14.60 1.18
N LYS A 119 -16.47 -15.64 0.62
CA LYS A 119 -17.21 -15.53 -0.65
C LYS A 119 -18.34 -14.52 -0.57
N LYS A 120 -19.09 -14.50 0.54
CA LYS A 120 -20.15 -13.53 0.76
C LYS A 120 -19.59 -12.10 0.71
N TYR A 121 -18.56 -11.79 1.52
CA TYR A 121 -18.03 -10.43 1.55
C TYR A 121 -17.26 -10.06 0.29
N TYR A 122 -16.64 -11.00 -0.40
CA TYR A 122 -16.09 -10.75 -1.72
C TYR A 122 -17.16 -10.28 -2.72
N ALA A 123 -18.31 -10.96 -2.76
CA ALA A 123 -19.44 -10.55 -3.59
C ALA A 123 -20.04 -9.19 -3.17
N GLU A 124 -20.07 -8.88 -1.87
CA GLU A 124 -20.50 -7.56 -1.39
C GLU A 124 -19.52 -6.47 -1.84
N PHE A 125 -18.21 -6.70 -1.79
CA PHE A 125 -17.20 -5.78 -2.35
C PHE A 125 -17.43 -5.58 -3.85
N GLU A 126 -17.55 -6.65 -4.64
CA GLU A 126 -17.80 -6.55 -6.09
C GLU A 126 -19.01 -5.66 -6.38
N LYS A 127 -20.10 -5.85 -5.63
CA LYS A 127 -21.33 -5.06 -5.77
C LYS A 127 -21.12 -3.58 -5.38
N SER A 128 -20.48 -3.32 -4.25
CA SER A 128 -20.28 -1.97 -3.73
C SER A 128 -19.30 -1.14 -4.56
N LEU A 129 -18.33 -1.81 -5.22
CA LEU A 129 -17.32 -1.16 -6.03
C LEU A 129 -17.74 -1.00 -7.51
N LEU A 130 -18.88 -1.56 -7.90
CA LEU A 130 -19.36 -1.48 -9.27
C LEU A 130 -19.56 -0.01 -9.70
N GLY A 131 -18.91 0.37 -10.79
CA GLY A 131 -19.02 1.73 -11.36
C GLY A 131 -18.18 2.81 -10.64
N THR A 132 -17.42 2.47 -9.59
CA THR A 132 -16.58 3.44 -8.87
C THR A 132 -15.26 3.78 -9.58
N GLY A 133 -14.82 2.92 -10.52
CA GLY A 133 -13.50 3.02 -11.15
C GLY A 133 -12.34 2.51 -10.28
N ILE A 134 -12.61 2.02 -9.07
CA ILE A 134 -11.61 1.40 -8.18
C ILE A 134 -11.19 0.06 -8.77
N VAL A 135 -9.90 -0.19 -8.87
CA VAL A 135 -9.36 -1.49 -9.31
C VAL A 135 -9.59 -2.53 -8.22
N PHE A 136 -10.31 -3.60 -8.57
CA PHE A 136 -10.61 -4.70 -7.66
C PHE A 136 -10.15 -6.02 -8.30
N PRO A 137 -8.88 -6.41 -8.12
CA PRO A 137 -8.33 -7.62 -8.72
C PRO A 137 -8.88 -8.88 -8.04
N LYS A 138 -8.60 -10.04 -8.65
CA LYS A 138 -8.90 -11.31 -8.01
C LYS A 138 -8.23 -11.42 -6.64
N PRO A 139 -8.85 -12.10 -5.66
CA PRO A 139 -8.30 -12.18 -4.31
C PRO A 139 -6.98 -12.97 -4.28
N ILE A 140 -6.03 -12.49 -3.51
CA ILE A 140 -4.77 -13.18 -3.26
C ILE A 140 -5.01 -14.25 -2.22
N LYS A 141 -4.82 -15.51 -2.63
CA LYS A 141 -5.01 -16.67 -1.75
C LYS A 141 -3.93 -16.70 -0.67
N GLU A 142 -4.30 -17.21 0.50
CA GLU A 142 -3.34 -17.57 1.53
C GLU A 142 -2.49 -18.76 1.03
N LEU A 143 -1.19 -18.53 0.90
CA LEU A 143 -0.23 -19.51 0.42
C LEU A 143 1.05 -19.43 1.26
N SER A 144 1.40 -20.50 1.94
CA SER A 144 2.66 -20.61 2.70
C SER A 144 3.91 -20.39 1.84
N LEU A 145 3.79 -20.59 0.51
CA LEU A 145 4.87 -20.27 -0.42
C LEU A 145 5.17 -18.77 -0.45
N ILE A 146 4.16 -17.90 -0.33
CA ILE A 146 4.37 -16.44 -0.28
C ILE A 146 5.12 -16.07 0.99
N GLU A 147 4.72 -16.62 2.14
CA GLU A 147 5.39 -16.40 3.42
C GLU A 147 6.87 -16.81 3.36
N ASN A 148 7.14 -18.01 2.82
CA ASN A 148 8.49 -18.51 2.65
C ASN A 148 9.35 -17.62 1.71
N LEU A 149 8.76 -17.06 0.66
CA LEU A 149 9.47 -16.14 -0.23
C LEU A 149 9.83 -14.84 0.50
N ILE A 150 8.89 -14.28 1.26
CA ILE A 150 9.11 -13.07 2.06
C ILE A 150 10.22 -13.28 3.08
N GLU A 151 10.19 -14.38 3.83
CA GLU A 151 11.26 -14.73 4.79
C GLU A 151 12.64 -14.81 4.15
N ASN A 152 12.71 -15.25 2.90
CA ASN A 152 13.97 -15.33 2.13
C ASN A 152 14.30 -14.06 1.35
N GLY A 153 13.60 -12.94 1.59
CA GLY A 153 13.81 -11.67 0.90
C GLY A 153 13.53 -11.72 -0.60
N LYS A 154 12.69 -12.66 -1.03
CA LYS A 154 12.30 -12.86 -2.44
C LYS A 154 10.91 -12.32 -2.70
N THR A 155 10.70 -11.87 -3.92
CA THR A 155 9.37 -11.49 -4.41
C THR A 155 8.67 -12.70 -5.04
N ILE A 156 7.35 -12.59 -5.22
CA ILE A 156 6.57 -13.62 -5.93
C ILE A 156 7.02 -13.81 -7.40
N TRP A 157 7.69 -12.82 -7.99
CA TRP A 157 8.20 -12.86 -9.37
C TRP A 157 9.50 -13.65 -9.51
N GLU A 158 10.21 -13.90 -8.42
CA GLU A 158 11.47 -14.66 -8.37
C GLU A 158 11.25 -16.17 -8.20
N SER A 159 9.99 -16.61 -8.27
CA SER A 159 9.62 -18.02 -8.19
C SER A 159 8.92 -18.47 -9.48
N GLY A 160 9.36 -19.60 -10.04
CA GLY A 160 8.71 -20.24 -11.19
C GLY A 160 7.46 -21.07 -10.85
N SER A 161 6.96 -21.02 -9.61
CA SER A 161 5.83 -21.81 -9.17
C SER A 161 4.52 -21.34 -9.82
N LYS A 162 3.81 -22.27 -10.46
CA LYS A 162 2.47 -22.00 -11.04
C LYS A 162 1.43 -21.62 -9.99
N LEU A 163 1.64 -21.93 -8.73
CA LEU A 163 0.75 -21.55 -7.62
C LEU A 163 0.67 -20.03 -7.41
N LEU A 164 1.67 -19.29 -7.88
CA LEU A 164 1.75 -17.84 -7.73
C LEU A 164 1.11 -17.06 -8.88
N ILE A 165 0.72 -17.72 -9.98
CA ILE A 165 0.21 -17.05 -11.17
C ILE A 165 -1.01 -16.16 -10.85
N ASP A 166 -1.95 -16.65 -10.04
CA ASP A 166 -3.13 -15.85 -9.66
C ASP A 166 -2.71 -14.59 -8.88
N ALA A 167 -1.79 -14.71 -7.92
CA ALA A 167 -1.28 -13.58 -7.15
C ALA A 167 -0.47 -12.61 -8.04
N GLN A 168 0.40 -13.13 -8.91
CA GLN A 168 1.14 -12.33 -9.89
C GLN A 168 0.19 -11.53 -10.78
N ASN A 169 -0.86 -12.15 -11.32
CA ASN A 169 -1.85 -11.46 -12.14
C ASN A 169 -2.59 -10.37 -11.36
N SER A 170 -2.99 -10.64 -10.11
CA SER A 170 -3.66 -9.64 -9.27
C SER A 170 -2.79 -8.42 -8.99
N PHE A 171 -1.50 -8.61 -8.70
CA PHE A 171 -0.56 -7.50 -8.55
C PHE A 171 -0.30 -6.79 -9.89
N ALA A 172 -0.20 -7.53 -11.00
CA ALA A 172 -0.03 -6.94 -12.33
C ALA A 172 -1.22 -6.04 -12.71
N ASP A 173 -2.45 -6.44 -12.39
CA ASP A 173 -3.66 -5.62 -12.61
C ASP A 173 -3.57 -4.29 -11.85
N VAL A 174 -3.11 -4.30 -10.61
CA VAL A 174 -2.91 -3.08 -9.80
C VAL A 174 -1.81 -2.20 -10.40
N ILE A 175 -0.63 -2.79 -10.65
CA ILE A 175 0.56 -2.04 -11.10
C ILE A 175 0.35 -1.44 -12.50
N SER A 176 -0.24 -2.19 -13.45
CA SER A 176 -0.49 -1.69 -14.79
C SER A 176 -1.37 -0.44 -14.79
N LYS A 177 -2.39 -0.40 -13.94
CA LYS A 177 -3.28 0.76 -13.80
C LYS A 177 -2.60 1.97 -13.14
N ILE A 178 -1.61 1.77 -12.28
CA ILE A 178 -0.78 2.86 -11.75
C ILE A 178 0.05 3.49 -12.88
N ILE A 179 0.66 2.64 -13.72
CA ILE A 179 1.52 3.09 -14.82
C ILE A 179 0.70 3.80 -15.91
N GLU A 180 -0.46 3.24 -16.29
CA GLU A 180 -1.36 3.82 -17.31
C GLU A 180 -1.83 5.24 -16.96
N LYS A 181 -2.08 5.54 -15.69
CA LYS A 181 -2.52 6.88 -15.25
C LYS A 181 -1.43 7.96 -15.36
N ARG A 182 -0.17 7.56 -15.50
CA ARG A 182 0.97 8.48 -15.63
C ARG A 182 1.30 8.83 -17.08
N SER A 183 0.84 8.00 -18.03
CA SER A 183 1.04 8.18 -19.47
C SER A 183 0.04 9.16 -20.04
#